data_b89257c26e9deada7858f8083465fd0a
#
_entry.id   b89257c26e9deada7858f8083465fd0a
#
_cell.length_a   1.000
_cell.length_b   1.000
_cell.length_c   1.000
_cell.angle_alpha   90.00
_cell.angle_beta   90.00
_cell.angle_gamma   90.00
#
_symmetry.space_group_name_H-M   'P 1'
#
loop_
_entity.id
_entity.type
_entity.pdbx_description
1 polymer ?
#
loop_
_entity_poly.entity_id
_entity_poly.type
_entity_poly.pdbx_seq_one_letter_code
_entity_poly.pdbx_strand_id
1 'polypeptide(L)'
;KVHPNGIRLGITKDHTSIWYAEGGDYADKLFDDIKVREFLDAKLKNAQISKISIERPAQNARVTLQTARPGIVIGKKGEDVEALRKELTQMMGIPVQINIEEIRKPELDARLVAQNIAGQLERRVMFRRAMKRAVQNAMRAGAEGIRVQVSGRLGGAEIARTEWYREGRVPLHTLRADIDYSTYEAHTTYGVIGIKVWIFKGEILGGIEAVRASRE
;
A
#
# COMPACT_ATOMS: atom_id res chain seq x y z
N LYS A 1 3.61 -10.65 17.69
CA LYS A 1 4.24 -9.63 16.81
C LYS A 1 3.23 -8.52 16.56
N VAL A 2 3.63 -7.29 16.76
CA VAL A 2 2.80 -6.10 16.49
C VAL A 2 2.86 -5.75 15.01
N HIS A 3 1.82 -5.07 14.52
CA HIS A 3 1.80 -4.56 13.14
C HIS A 3 2.81 -3.43 12.98
N PRO A 4 3.79 -3.52 12.05
CA PRO A 4 4.89 -2.55 11.96
C PRO A 4 4.43 -1.12 11.67
N ASN A 5 3.41 -0.93 10.83
CA ASN A 5 2.85 0.39 10.57
C ASN A 5 2.04 0.91 11.76
N GLY A 6 1.23 0.03 12.40
CA GLY A 6 0.38 0.42 13.53
C GLY A 6 1.16 0.96 14.72
N ILE A 7 2.25 0.28 15.12
CA ILE A 7 3.07 0.72 16.26
C ILE A 7 3.82 2.05 15.98
N ARG A 8 3.97 2.43 14.71
CA ARG A 8 4.67 3.63 14.27
C ARG A 8 3.76 4.80 13.92
N LEU A 9 2.43 4.61 14.02
CA LEU A 9 1.48 5.71 13.84
C LEU A 9 1.70 6.79 14.90
N GLY A 10 1.78 8.04 14.44
CA GLY A 10 2.08 9.18 15.30
C GLY A 10 3.56 9.35 15.70
N ILE A 11 4.45 8.40 15.33
CA ILE A 11 5.89 8.46 15.61
C ILE A 11 6.68 8.69 14.31
N THR A 12 6.58 7.77 13.35
CA THR A 12 7.25 7.85 12.04
C THR A 12 6.29 7.64 10.86
N LYS A 13 5.06 7.23 11.13
CA LYS A 13 4.01 7.05 10.13
C LYS A 13 2.83 7.95 10.43
N ASP A 14 2.25 8.52 9.38
CA ASP A 14 1.05 9.33 9.47
C ASP A 14 -0.20 8.52 9.09
N HIS A 15 -1.36 8.99 9.56
CA HIS A 15 -2.65 8.39 9.25
C HIS A 15 -2.97 8.51 7.74
N THR A 16 -3.79 7.60 7.25
CA THR A 16 -4.30 7.61 5.88
C THR A 16 -5.64 8.29 5.74
N SER A 17 -6.37 8.47 6.84
CA SER A 17 -7.58 9.27 6.92
C SER A 17 -7.33 10.43 7.88
N ILE A 18 -7.49 11.66 7.40
CA ILE A 18 -7.21 12.90 8.13
C ILE A 18 -8.50 13.71 8.15
N TRP A 19 -9.32 13.52 9.19
CA TRP A 19 -10.55 14.25 9.41
C TRP A 19 -11.03 14.10 10.85
N TYR A 20 -11.93 14.98 11.24
CA TYR A 20 -12.58 14.97 12.54
C TYR A 20 -14.10 14.86 12.37
N ALA A 21 -14.76 14.17 13.27
CA ALA A 21 -16.22 14.06 13.33
C ALA A 21 -16.68 13.99 14.79
N GLU A 22 -17.82 14.62 15.07
CA GLU A 22 -18.47 14.59 16.37
C GLU A 22 -19.62 13.58 16.39
N GLY A 23 -19.79 12.93 17.54
CA GLY A 23 -20.95 12.08 17.83
C GLY A 23 -21.23 10.98 16.80
N GLY A 24 -22.49 10.93 16.32
CA GLY A 24 -22.99 9.90 15.44
C GLY A 24 -22.39 9.89 14.03
N ASP A 25 -21.94 11.04 13.53
CA ASP A 25 -21.40 11.19 12.17
C ASP A 25 -20.11 10.41 11.93
N TYR A 26 -19.40 10.02 13.00
CA TYR A 26 -18.14 9.30 12.89
C TYR A 26 -18.31 7.95 12.18
N ALA A 27 -19.34 7.19 12.57
CA ALA A 27 -19.58 5.87 12.02
C ALA A 27 -19.89 5.92 10.51
N ASP A 28 -20.73 6.86 10.10
CA ASP A 28 -21.15 7.02 8.70
C ASP A 28 -19.95 7.45 7.83
N LYS A 29 -19.18 8.46 8.27
CA LYS A 29 -17.97 8.91 7.56
C LYS A 29 -16.92 7.81 7.45
N LEU A 30 -16.72 7.02 8.52
CA LEU A 30 -15.79 5.89 8.48
C LEU A 30 -16.25 4.82 7.51
N PHE A 31 -17.54 4.50 7.49
CA PHE A 31 -18.09 3.50 6.60
C PHE A 31 -17.97 3.92 5.13
N ASP A 32 -18.21 5.18 4.81
CA ASP A 32 -17.99 5.73 3.48
C ASP A 32 -16.52 5.65 3.07
N ASP A 33 -15.58 5.98 3.96
CA ASP A 33 -14.14 5.85 3.69
C ASP A 33 -13.73 4.41 3.38
N ILE A 34 -14.28 3.43 4.10
CA ILE A 34 -14.02 2.01 3.84
C ILE A 34 -14.55 1.61 2.46
N LYS A 35 -15.81 1.96 2.14
CA LYS A 35 -16.41 1.68 0.83
C LYS A 35 -15.60 2.29 -0.32
N VAL A 36 -15.18 3.54 -0.16
CA VAL A 36 -14.36 4.25 -1.16
C VAL A 36 -13.02 3.53 -1.38
N ARG A 37 -12.36 3.08 -0.32
CA ARG A 37 -11.09 2.34 -0.43
C ARG A 37 -11.28 1.00 -1.15
N GLU A 38 -12.29 0.23 -0.78
CA GLU A 38 -12.60 -1.06 -1.42
C GLU A 38 -12.94 -0.88 -2.91
N PHE A 39 -13.75 0.13 -3.22
CA PHE A 39 -14.10 0.47 -4.60
C PHE A 39 -12.88 0.85 -5.44
N LEU A 40 -12.02 1.73 -4.92
CA LEU A 40 -10.80 2.16 -5.59
C LEU A 40 -9.81 1.01 -5.78
N ASP A 41 -9.63 0.17 -4.77
CA ASP A 41 -8.74 -1.00 -4.86
C ASP A 41 -9.24 -2.02 -5.90
N ALA A 42 -10.55 -2.22 -6.01
CA ALA A 42 -11.15 -3.10 -7.00
C ALA A 42 -11.05 -2.54 -8.43
N LYS A 43 -11.45 -1.27 -8.62
CA LYS A 43 -11.52 -0.62 -9.94
C LYS A 43 -10.13 -0.34 -10.52
N LEU A 44 -9.18 0.05 -9.67
CA LEU A 44 -7.84 0.46 -10.08
C LEU A 44 -6.77 -0.62 -9.82
N LYS A 45 -7.13 -1.88 -9.77
CA LYS A 45 -6.21 -3.01 -9.55
C LYS A 45 -5.00 -2.99 -10.52
N ASN A 46 -5.22 -2.59 -11.77
CA ASN A 46 -4.17 -2.52 -12.80
C ASN A 46 -3.24 -1.31 -12.67
N ALA A 47 -3.68 -0.27 -11.95
CA ALA A 47 -2.90 0.95 -11.76
C ALA A 47 -1.81 0.82 -10.68
N GLN A 48 -1.79 -0.28 -9.93
CA GLN A 48 -0.81 -0.53 -8.86
C GLN A 48 -0.82 0.62 -7.83
N ILE A 49 -1.94 0.77 -7.13
CA ILE A 49 -2.07 1.74 -6.04
C ILE A 49 -1.28 1.25 -4.83
N SER A 50 -0.46 2.14 -4.28
CA SER A 50 0.24 1.92 -3.03
C SER A 50 -0.58 2.40 -1.83
N LYS A 51 -0.99 3.66 -1.85
CA LYS A 51 -1.67 4.30 -0.71
C LYS A 51 -2.83 5.16 -1.19
N ILE A 52 -3.92 5.11 -0.44
CA ILE A 52 -5.08 5.97 -0.61
C ILE A 52 -5.19 6.82 0.65
N SER A 53 -5.02 8.14 0.53
CA SER A 53 -5.20 9.07 1.63
C SER A 53 -6.49 9.85 1.42
N ILE A 54 -7.31 9.96 2.48
CA ILE A 54 -8.59 10.66 2.45
C ILE A 54 -8.54 11.78 3.48
N GLU A 55 -8.73 13.00 3.02
CA GLU A 55 -8.83 14.21 3.85
C GLU A 55 -10.24 14.80 3.67
N ARG A 56 -10.85 15.23 4.77
CA ARG A 56 -12.16 15.89 4.73
C ARG A 56 -12.07 17.29 5.34
N PRO A 57 -11.55 18.29 4.58
CA PRO A 57 -11.59 19.67 5.03
C PRO A 57 -13.03 20.21 4.88
N ALA A 58 -13.70 20.46 6.00
CA ALA A 58 -15.06 20.99 6.06
C ALA A 58 -16.08 20.19 5.22
N GLN A 59 -16.61 20.76 4.14
CA GLN A 59 -17.68 20.18 3.32
C GLN A 59 -17.19 19.44 2.07
N ASN A 60 -15.88 19.34 1.87
CA ASN A 60 -15.28 18.68 0.71
C ASN A 60 -14.47 17.46 1.13
N ALA A 61 -14.22 16.55 0.21
CA ALA A 61 -13.26 15.48 0.40
C ALA A 61 -12.11 15.57 -0.62
N ARG A 62 -10.91 15.32 -0.16
CA ARG A 62 -9.72 15.17 -1.02
C ARG A 62 -9.21 13.76 -0.91
N VAL A 63 -9.18 13.05 -2.03
CA VAL A 63 -8.67 11.69 -2.14
C VAL A 63 -7.35 11.72 -2.89
N THR A 64 -6.25 11.42 -2.21
CA THR A 64 -4.92 11.36 -2.80
C THR A 64 -4.55 9.91 -3.07
N LEU A 65 -4.28 9.60 -4.34
CA LEU A 65 -3.91 8.27 -4.84
C LEU A 65 -2.42 8.24 -5.16
N GLN A 66 -1.65 7.47 -4.38
CA GLN A 66 -0.25 7.20 -4.69
C GLN A 66 -0.15 5.95 -5.56
N THR A 67 0.33 6.10 -6.79
CA THR A 67 0.37 5.02 -7.78
C THR A 67 1.71 4.97 -8.51
N ALA A 68 2.11 3.77 -8.94
CA ALA A 68 3.27 3.60 -9.83
C ALA A 68 2.95 3.88 -11.31
N ARG A 69 1.65 3.93 -11.67
CA ARG A 69 1.21 4.10 -13.06
C ARG A 69 0.09 5.14 -13.16
N PRO A 70 0.41 6.43 -13.00
CA PRO A 70 -0.60 7.49 -13.01
C PRO A 70 -1.38 7.56 -14.31
N GLY A 71 -0.76 7.24 -15.45
CA GLY A 71 -1.43 7.26 -16.75
C GLY A 71 -2.64 6.34 -16.87
N ILE A 72 -2.66 5.22 -16.13
CA ILE A 72 -3.81 4.30 -16.13
C ILE A 72 -4.99 4.90 -15.33
N VAL A 73 -4.69 5.69 -14.29
CA VAL A 73 -5.73 6.35 -13.47
C VAL A 73 -6.29 7.57 -14.20
N ILE A 74 -5.43 8.34 -14.86
CA ILE A 74 -5.82 9.56 -15.59
C ILE A 74 -6.67 9.21 -16.82
N GLY A 75 -6.30 8.14 -17.52
CA GLY A 75 -6.98 7.72 -18.73
C GLY A 75 -6.73 8.64 -19.91
N LYS A 76 -7.44 8.40 -21.01
CA LYS A 76 -7.36 9.24 -22.22
C LYS A 76 -8.00 10.60 -21.95
N LYS A 77 -7.22 11.68 -22.08
CA LYS A 77 -7.66 13.08 -21.92
C LYS A 77 -8.32 13.38 -20.55
N GLY A 78 -8.09 12.55 -19.52
CA GLY A 78 -8.67 12.75 -18.18
C GLY A 78 -10.11 12.27 -18.01
N GLU A 79 -10.69 11.57 -18.97
CA GLU A 79 -12.09 11.08 -18.89
C GLU A 79 -12.29 10.09 -17.73
N ASP A 80 -11.30 9.22 -17.50
CA ASP A 80 -11.40 8.19 -16.45
C ASP A 80 -11.37 8.82 -15.04
N VAL A 81 -10.56 9.86 -14.82
CA VAL A 81 -10.52 10.59 -13.55
C VAL A 81 -11.82 11.35 -13.31
N GLU A 82 -12.39 11.98 -14.35
CA GLU A 82 -13.67 12.68 -14.22
C GLU A 82 -14.83 11.73 -13.93
N ALA A 83 -14.86 10.55 -14.58
CA ALA A 83 -15.82 9.52 -14.27
C ALA A 83 -15.66 9.02 -12.82
N LEU A 84 -14.41 8.76 -12.40
CA LEU A 84 -14.09 8.34 -11.04
C LEU A 84 -14.52 9.38 -10.01
N ARG A 85 -14.28 10.68 -10.28
CA ARG A 85 -14.70 11.78 -9.40
C ARG A 85 -16.23 11.81 -9.21
N LYS A 86 -16.99 11.63 -10.29
CA LYS A 86 -18.45 11.60 -10.22
C LYS A 86 -18.96 10.44 -9.37
N GLU A 87 -18.40 9.23 -9.56
CA GLU A 87 -18.75 8.04 -8.79
C GLU A 87 -18.44 8.23 -7.29
N LEU A 88 -17.24 8.76 -6.96
CA LEU A 88 -16.86 9.02 -5.57
C LEU A 88 -17.74 10.10 -4.93
N THR A 89 -18.10 11.16 -5.67
CA THR A 89 -19.02 12.21 -5.20
C THR A 89 -20.41 11.62 -4.89
N GLN A 90 -20.88 10.70 -5.72
CA GLN A 90 -22.15 10.01 -5.48
C GLN A 90 -22.09 9.09 -4.24
N MET A 91 -20.97 8.38 -4.03
CA MET A 91 -20.78 7.49 -2.87
C MET A 91 -20.64 8.23 -1.55
N MET A 92 -19.92 9.36 -1.54
CA MET A 92 -19.64 10.13 -0.33
C MET A 92 -20.68 11.22 -0.03
N GLY A 93 -21.56 11.54 -0.98
CA GLY A 93 -22.57 12.60 -0.85
C GLY A 93 -22.00 14.03 -0.75
N ILE A 94 -20.68 14.21 -0.93
CA ILE A 94 -19.96 15.50 -0.86
C ILE A 94 -19.04 15.64 -2.08
N PRO A 95 -18.69 16.89 -2.48
CA PRO A 95 -17.77 17.11 -3.58
C PRO A 95 -16.40 16.49 -3.30
N VAL A 96 -15.89 15.69 -4.25
CA VAL A 96 -14.61 15.00 -4.13
C VAL A 96 -13.60 15.58 -5.11
N GLN A 97 -12.41 15.89 -4.60
CA GLN A 97 -11.23 16.20 -5.40
C GLN A 97 -10.27 15.01 -5.40
N ILE A 98 -9.80 14.61 -6.57
CA ILE A 98 -8.83 13.51 -6.71
C ILE A 98 -7.47 14.13 -7.04
N ASN A 99 -6.47 13.78 -6.20
CA ASN A 99 -5.07 14.07 -6.45
C ASN A 99 -4.35 12.77 -6.80
N ILE A 100 -3.48 12.80 -7.80
CA ILE A 100 -2.71 11.63 -8.23
C ILE A 100 -1.23 11.95 -8.05
N GLU A 101 -0.55 11.14 -7.24
CA GLU A 101 0.87 11.25 -6.96
C GLU A 101 1.60 10.05 -7.55
N GLU A 102 2.65 10.31 -8.30
CA GLU A 102 3.50 9.27 -8.87
C GLU A 102 4.56 8.79 -7.89
N ILE A 103 4.68 7.47 -7.75
CA ILE A 103 5.75 6.84 -6.98
C ILE A 103 6.95 6.60 -7.91
N ARG A 104 8.00 7.41 -7.74
CA ARG A 104 9.21 7.32 -8.57
C ARG A 104 10.00 6.02 -8.40
N LYS A 105 9.97 5.41 -7.20
CA LYS A 105 10.70 4.18 -6.87
C LYS A 105 9.74 3.11 -6.33
N PRO A 106 9.01 2.40 -7.21
CA PRO A 106 8.02 1.39 -6.79
C PRO A 106 8.65 0.19 -6.07
N GLU A 107 9.95 -0.05 -6.27
CA GLU A 107 10.69 -1.12 -5.61
C GLU A 107 10.93 -0.88 -4.11
N LEU A 108 10.77 0.37 -3.63
CA LEU A 108 10.85 0.74 -2.23
C LEU A 108 9.50 0.79 -1.53
N ASP A 109 8.41 0.47 -2.23
CA ASP A 109 7.07 0.42 -1.68
C ASP A 109 6.65 -1.02 -1.40
N ALA A 110 6.34 -1.32 -0.13
CA ALA A 110 6.04 -2.68 0.29
C ALA A 110 4.76 -3.24 -0.37
N ARG A 111 3.74 -2.38 -0.60
CA ARG A 111 2.48 -2.81 -1.23
C ARG A 111 2.68 -3.13 -2.70
N LEU A 112 3.41 -2.29 -3.43
CA LEU A 112 3.70 -2.51 -4.85
C LEU A 112 4.57 -3.75 -5.07
N VAL A 113 5.58 -3.96 -4.21
CA VAL A 113 6.40 -5.17 -4.25
C VAL A 113 5.56 -6.41 -3.97
N ALA A 114 4.66 -6.38 -2.98
CA ALA A 114 3.76 -7.49 -2.67
C ALA A 114 2.81 -7.80 -3.84
N GLN A 115 2.20 -6.78 -4.45
CA GLN A 115 1.36 -6.92 -5.65
C GLN A 115 2.12 -7.52 -6.84
N ASN A 116 3.36 -7.10 -7.06
CA ASN A 116 4.20 -7.64 -8.13
C ASN A 116 4.52 -9.12 -7.91
N ILE A 117 4.87 -9.51 -6.67
CA ILE A 117 5.08 -10.92 -6.33
C ILE A 117 3.79 -11.71 -6.54
N ALA A 118 2.64 -11.22 -6.08
CA ALA A 118 1.34 -11.86 -6.26
C ALA A 118 1.03 -12.13 -7.73
N GLY A 119 1.15 -11.10 -8.58
CA GLY A 119 0.93 -11.26 -10.02
C GLY A 119 1.90 -12.25 -10.71
N GLN A 120 3.13 -12.40 -10.19
CA GLN A 120 4.05 -13.43 -10.68
C GLN A 120 3.62 -14.83 -10.25
N LEU A 121 3.16 -15.00 -8.99
CA LEU A 121 2.67 -16.28 -8.48
C LEU A 121 1.39 -16.74 -9.20
N GLU A 122 0.46 -15.84 -9.49
CA GLU A 122 -0.75 -16.10 -10.27
C GLU A 122 -0.42 -16.56 -11.70
N ARG A 123 0.67 -16.04 -12.27
CA ARG A 123 1.22 -16.48 -13.57
C ARG A 123 2.09 -17.74 -13.48
N ARG A 124 2.07 -18.45 -12.35
CA ARG A 124 2.81 -19.69 -12.11
C ARG A 124 4.34 -19.53 -12.19
N VAL A 125 4.87 -18.35 -11.94
CA VAL A 125 6.31 -18.15 -11.79
C VAL A 125 6.77 -18.82 -10.48
N MET A 126 7.94 -19.42 -10.50
CA MET A 126 8.52 -20.09 -9.34
C MET A 126 8.68 -19.11 -8.17
N PHE A 127 8.07 -19.39 -7.03
CA PHE A 127 8.01 -18.47 -5.88
C PHE A 127 9.39 -18.05 -5.37
N ARG A 128 10.39 -18.96 -5.37
CA ARG A 128 11.77 -18.64 -4.97
C ARG A 128 12.39 -17.59 -5.90
N ARG A 129 12.13 -17.70 -7.21
CA ARG A 129 12.64 -16.75 -8.21
C ARG A 129 11.97 -15.38 -8.03
N ALA A 130 10.65 -15.37 -7.82
CA ALA A 130 9.89 -14.14 -7.59
C ALA A 130 10.38 -13.39 -6.34
N MET A 131 10.55 -14.10 -5.20
CA MET A 131 11.04 -13.51 -3.96
C MET A 131 12.48 -12.98 -4.08
N LYS A 132 13.41 -13.78 -4.63
CA LYS A 132 14.81 -13.34 -4.79
C LYS A 132 14.93 -12.12 -5.68
N ARG A 133 14.18 -12.09 -6.80
CA ARG A 133 14.16 -10.94 -7.72
C ARG A 133 13.64 -9.68 -7.03
N ALA A 134 12.55 -9.80 -6.25
CA ALA A 134 12.00 -8.68 -5.49
C ALA A 134 13.01 -8.14 -4.46
N VAL A 135 13.69 -9.02 -3.73
CA VAL A 135 14.74 -8.64 -2.76
C VAL A 135 15.90 -7.92 -3.46
N GLN A 136 16.42 -8.47 -4.54
CA GLN A 136 17.52 -7.84 -5.29
C GLN A 136 17.14 -6.46 -5.86
N ASN A 137 15.93 -6.32 -6.39
CA ASN A 137 15.45 -5.05 -6.94
C ASN A 137 15.32 -3.98 -5.84
N ALA A 138 14.76 -4.33 -4.69
CA ALA A 138 14.63 -3.40 -3.57
C ALA A 138 16.01 -2.96 -3.03
N MET A 139 16.97 -3.86 -2.91
CA MET A 139 18.34 -3.51 -2.48
C MET A 139 19.04 -2.61 -3.50
N ARG A 140 18.87 -2.84 -4.81
CA ARG A 140 19.38 -1.96 -5.87
C ARG A 140 18.72 -0.57 -5.86
N ALA A 141 17.43 -0.49 -5.50
CA ALA A 141 16.71 0.77 -5.40
C ALA A 141 17.13 1.62 -4.19
N GLY A 142 17.93 1.04 -3.26
CA GLY A 142 18.49 1.72 -2.10
C GLY A 142 17.82 1.39 -0.77
N ALA A 143 17.11 0.25 -0.67
CA ALA A 143 16.65 -0.23 0.63
C ALA A 143 17.84 -0.67 1.49
N GLU A 144 17.83 -0.32 2.78
CA GLU A 144 18.84 -0.80 3.76
C GLU A 144 18.57 -2.25 4.19
N GLY A 145 17.36 -2.72 3.97
CA GLY A 145 17.00 -4.11 4.19
C GLY A 145 15.59 -4.42 3.77
N ILE A 146 15.40 -5.67 3.40
CA ILE A 146 14.09 -6.20 3.00
C ILE A 146 13.89 -7.61 3.55
N ARG A 147 12.66 -7.90 3.94
CA ARG A 147 12.19 -9.26 4.24
C ARG A 147 10.92 -9.52 3.44
N VAL A 148 10.90 -10.63 2.72
CA VAL A 148 9.72 -11.13 2.01
C VAL A 148 9.36 -12.50 2.57
N GLN A 149 8.09 -12.70 2.87
CA GLN A 149 7.56 -13.97 3.37
C GLN A 149 6.35 -14.38 2.54
N VAL A 150 6.30 -15.63 2.15
CA VAL A 150 5.21 -16.22 1.36
C VAL A 150 4.71 -17.47 2.09
N SER A 151 3.39 -17.59 2.25
CA SER A 151 2.75 -18.65 3.03
C SER A 151 1.57 -19.24 2.27
N GLY A 152 1.47 -20.55 2.22
CA GLY A 152 0.38 -21.27 1.55
C GLY A 152 0.87 -22.53 0.83
N ARG A 153 0.10 -22.99 -0.15
CA ARG A 153 0.45 -24.14 -1.00
C ARG A 153 1.44 -23.74 -2.10
N LEU A 154 2.70 -23.55 -1.69
CA LEU A 154 3.76 -23.06 -2.56
C LEU A 154 4.07 -24.02 -3.70
N GLY A 155 3.91 -23.55 -4.95
CA GLY A 155 4.10 -24.37 -6.15
C GLY A 155 3.05 -25.47 -6.34
N GLY A 156 1.88 -25.37 -5.68
CA GLY A 156 0.81 -26.36 -5.76
C GLY A 156 0.97 -27.55 -4.81
N ALA A 157 1.94 -27.50 -3.87
CA ALA A 157 2.14 -28.57 -2.88
C ALA A 157 0.88 -28.79 -2.02
N GLU A 158 0.57 -30.03 -1.67
CA GLU A 158 -0.60 -30.35 -0.82
C GLU A 158 -0.47 -29.75 0.57
N ILE A 159 0.74 -29.81 1.14
CA ILE A 159 1.03 -29.28 2.46
C ILE A 159 1.45 -27.81 2.35
N ALA A 160 0.70 -26.94 3.01
CA ALA A 160 1.03 -25.52 3.09
C ALA A 160 2.30 -25.34 3.94
N ARG A 161 3.14 -24.42 3.51
CA ARG A 161 4.34 -24.03 4.25
C ARG A 161 4.61 -22.55 4.12
N THR A 162 5.51 -22.05 4.95
CA THR A 162 5.96 -20.66 4.92
C THR A 162 7.45 -20.64 4.55
N GLU A 163 7.77 -19.88 3.52
CA GLU A 163 9.17 -19.59 3.14
C GLU A 163 9.41 -18.08 3.17
N TRP A 164 10.62 -17.67 3.52
CA TRP A 164 10.98 -16.25 3.58
C TRP A 164 12.42 -16.03 3.17
N TYR A 165 12.69 -14.85 2.62
CA TYR A 165 14.02 -14.33 2.32
C TYR A 165 14.21 -13.00 3.00
N ARG A 166 15.42 -12.74 3.48
CA ARG A 166 15.82 -11.46 4.07
C ARG A 166 17.20 -11.09 3.58
N GLU A 167 17.37 -9.82 3.25
CA GLU A 167 18.66 -9.22 2.94
C GLU A 167 18.77 -7.90 3.69
N GLY A 168 19.96 -7.56 4.19
CA GLY A 168 20.16 -6.39 5.00
C GLY A 168 19.52 -6.46 6.39
N ARG A 169 19.24 -5.30 6.95
CA ARG A 169 18.75 -5.10 8.32
C ARG A 169 17.26 -4.71 8.32
N VAL A 170 16.46 -5.35 9.14
CA VAL A 170 15.03 -5.00 9.32
C VAL A 170 14.74 -4.89 10.83
N PRO A 171 15.01 -3.73 11.46
CA PRO A 171 14.91 -3.55 12.91
C PRO A 171 13.47 -3.27 13.34
N LEU A 172 12.66 -4.32 13.55
CA LEU A 172 11.24 -4.18 13.88
C LEU A 172 10.97 -3.53 15.26
N HIS A 173 11.94 -3.63 16.18
CA HIS A 173 11.80 -3.08 17.54
C HIS A 173 12.25 -1.60 17.65
N THR A 174 12.95 -1.08 16.66
CA THR A 174 13.38 0.31 16.63
C THR A 174 12.26 1.20 16.11
N LEU A 175 11.68 2.06 16.94
CA LEU A 175 10.53 2.90 16.55
C LEU A 175 10.88 3.98 15.53
N ARG A 176 12.11 4.53 15.61
CA ARG A 176 12.59 5.52 14.65
C ARG A 176 12.92 4.95 13.26
N ALA A 177 12.93 3.61 13.11
CA ALA A 177 13.16 2.97 11.82
C ALA A 177 11.95 3.14 10.90
N ASP A 178 12.17 3.69 9.71
CA ASP A 178 11.15 3.76 8.65
C ASP A 178 11.00 2.41 7.98
N ILE A 179 10.06 1.64 8.50
CA ILE A 179 9.72 0.33 7.95
C ILE A 179 8.40 0.44 7.23
N ASP A 180 8.43 0.17 5.93
CA ASP A 180 7.23 -0.01 5.14
C ASP A 180 6.81 -1.47 5.16
N TYR A 181 5.53 -1.72 5.45
CA TYR A 181 4.98 -3.05 5.59
C TYR A 181 3.66 -3.18 4.86
N SER A 182 3.53 -4.25 4.09
CA SER A 182 2.26 -4.59 3.46
C SER A 182 2.04 -6.09 3.40
N THR A 183 0.76 -6.46 3.38
CA THR A 183 0.29 -7.81 3.08
C THR A 183 -0.50 -7.80 1.78
N TYR A 184 -0.38 -8.89 1.03
CA TYR A 184 -1.17 -9.08 -0.19
C TYR A 184 -1.46 -10.57 -0.39
N GLU A 185 -2.53 -10.87 -1.12
CA GLU A 185 -2.98 -12.22 -1.39
C GLU A 185 -2.88 -12.52 -2.88
N ALA A 186 -2.28 -13.65 -3.23
CA ALA A 186 -2.25 -14.17 -4.59
C ALA A 186 -3.26 -15.31 -4.72
N HIS A 187 -4.24 -15.13 -5.60
CA HIS A 187 -5.26 -16.13 -5.87
C HIS A 187 -4.78 -17.10 -6.94
N THR A 188 -4.40 -18.31 -6.53
CA THR A 188 -3.94 -19.37 -7.44
C THR A 188 -4.99 -20.45 -7.60
N THR A 189 -4.84 -21.30 -8.61
CA THR A 189 -5.72 -22.45 -8.83
C THR A 189 -5.72 -23.46 -7.66
N TYR A 190 -4.66 -23.45 -6.83
CA TYR A 190 -4.51 -24.33 -5.67
C TYR A 190 -4.90 -23.68 -4.34
N GLY A 191 -5.44 -22.46 -4.37
CA GLY A 191 -5.82 -21.70 -3.20
C GLY A 191 -5.10 -20.36 -3.08
N VAL A 192 -5.28 -19.69 -1.95
CA VAL A 192 -4.71 -18.38 -1.68
C VAL A 192 -3.31 -18.51 -1.08
N ILE A 193 -2.38 -17.72 -1.59
CA ILE A 193 -1.02 -17.58 -1.06
C ILE A 193 -0.90 -16.20 -0.43
N GLY A 194 -0.65 -16.13 0.88
CA GLY A 194 -0.41 -14.90 1.61
C GLY A 194 1.03 -14.41 1.44
N ILE A 195 1.19 -13.15 1.11
CA ILE A 195 2.49 -12.48 0.94
C ILE A 195 2.61 -11.39 1.98
N LYS A 196 3.77 -11.33 2.65
CA LYS A 196 4.11 -10.26 3.60
C LYS A 196 5.46 -9.67 3.21
N VAL A 197 5.53 -8.35 3.12
CA VAL A 197 6.75 -7.63 2.74
C VAL A 197 7.06 -6.58 3.79
N TRP A 198 8.32 -6.51 4.21
CA TRP A 198 8.90 -5.49 5.09
C TRP A 198 10.08 -4.86 4.35
N ILE A 199 10.08 -3.56 4.20
CA ILE A 199 11.17 -2.80 3.59
C ILE A 199 11.65 -1.76 4.59
N PHE A 200 12.92 -1.81 4.93
CA PHE A 200 13.57 -0.82 5.77
C PHE A 200 14.26 0.22 4.88
N LYS A 201 13.83 1.48 5.00
CA LYS A 201 14.30 2.60 4.18
C LYS A 201 15.39 3.44 4.86
N GLY A 202 15.58 3.26 6.18
CA GLY A 202 16.50 4.03 7.00
C GLY A 202 15.86 4.48 8.31
N GLU A 203 16.53 5.36 9.05
CA GLU A 203 16.05 5.87 10.32
C GLU A 203 15.61 7.34 10.18
N ILE A 204 14.46 7.69 10.75
CA ILE A 204 13.94 9.06 10.79
C ILE A 204 14.27 9.63 12.17
N LEU A 205 15.15 10.62 12.18
CA LEU A 205 15.48 11.40 13.37
C LEU A 205 14.61 12.66 13.36
N GLY A 206 13.90 12.94 14.46
CA GLY A 206 12.99 14.08 14.56
C GLY A 206 11.50 13.75 14.54
N GLY A 207 11.13 12.45 14.48
CA GLY A 207 9.76 11.99 14.64
C GLY A 207 8.83 12.41 13.49
N ILE A 208 7.53 12.58 13.83
CA ILE A 208 6.48 12.85 12.82
C ILE A 208 6.59 14.22 12.19
N GLU A 209 7.17 15.20 12.89
CA GLU A 209 7.37 16.55 12.35
C GLU A 209 8.34 16.54 11.17
N ALA A 210 9.43 15.77 11.28
CA ALA A 210 10.37 15.59 10.17
C ALA A 210 9.72 14.88 8.97
N VAL A 211 8.79 13.94 9.22
CA VAL A 211 8.04 13.26 8.14
C VAL A 211 7.10 14.23 7.43
N ARG A 212 6.44 15.13 8.16
CA ARG A 212 5.54 16.13 7.58
C ARG A 212 6.31 17.18 6.79
N ALA A 213 7.40 17.70 7.33
CA ALA A 213 8.26 18.66 6.63
C ALA A 213 8.88 18.13 5.33
N SER A 214 9.07 16.83 5.21
CA SER A 214 9.59 16.20 3.97
C SER A 214 8.55 16.00 2.86
N ARG A 215 7.27 16.32 3.13
CA ARG A 215 6.16 16.21 2.18
C ARG A 215 5.71 17.56 1.60
N GLU A 216 6.11 18.68 2.23
CA GLU A 216 5.99 20.03 1.72
C GLU A 216 7.13 20.34 0.73
#